data_ae9885be6cd5edbfd35936d211781a94
#
_entry.id   ae9885be6cd5edbfd35936d211781a94
#
_cell.length_a   1.000
_cell.length_b   1.000
_cell.length_c   1.000
_cell.angle_alpha   90.00
_cell.angle_beta   90.00
_cell.angle_gamma   90.00
#
_symmetry.space_group_name_H-M   'P 1'
#
loop_
_entity.id
_entity.type
_entity.pdbx_description
1 polymer ?
#
loop_
_entity_poly.entity_id
_entity_poly.type
_entity_poly.pdbx_seq_one_letter_code
_entity_poly.pdbx_strand_id
1 'polypeptide(L)'
;GAFENGGGGGAGGFRTGTAPVTGGTAYPVVVGAGGAASAGNSASGANSSVAGITSTGGGNGAYQSNVNAGNGGSGGGGANFGDLSGGLGNTPPTSPSQGSNGGTVAGNIAGPNTGSAGGGGASAVGAAGSPANDTGGIGGAGTANSITGSSVTYAGGGGAGAFNPGAGGSGGGGAGGSNGSNAGTAGTANTGGGGGGINAQPLTPLSGGAGGSGIVVINQAAIDFEAASGVWDLRQVYRQVKEDDWV
;
A
#
# COMPACT_ATOMS: atom_id res chain seq x y z
N GLY A 1 4.20 30.15 14.87
CA GLY A 1 4.26 29.17 13.81
C GLY A 1 3.15 28.15 13.99
N ALA A 2 2.40 27.84 12.95
CA ALA A 2 1.36 26.82 13.02
C ALA A 2 2.00 25.44 13.12
N PHE A 3 1.46 24.58 13.95
CA PHE A 3 1.81 23.15 13.98
C PHE A 3 1.16 22.47 12.77
N GLU A 4 1.91 21.69 12.04
CA GLU A 4 1.48 21.14 10.77
C GLU A 4 1.55 19.62 10.81
N ASN A 5 0.36 19.00 10.82
CA ASN A 5 0.24 17.56 10.80
C ASN A 5 -0.14 17.09 9.39
N GLY A 6 0.57 16.07 8.91
CA GLY A 6 0.30 15.47 7.62
C GLY A 6 -0.49 14.16 7.74
N GLY A 7 -1.34 13.93 6.76
CA GLY A 7 -2.05 12.67 6.59
C GLY A 7 -1.12 11.50 6.26
N GLY A 8 -1.54 10.28 6.58
CA GLY A 8 -0.82 9.07 6.18
C GLY A 8 -0.92 8.81 4.68
N GLY A 9 0.12 8.24 4.07
CA GLY A 9 0.09 7.81 2.68
C GLY A 9 -0.87 6.64 2.45
N GLY A 10 -1.57 6.62 1.32
CA GLY A 10 -2.36 5.47 0.89
C GLY A 10 -1.47 4.29 0.49
N ALA A 11 -1.97 3.08 0.65
CA ALA A 11 -1.31 1.88 0.15
C ALA A 11 -1.37 1.78 -1.38
N GLY A 12 -0.46 1.06 -1.98
CA GLY A 12 -0.58 0.59 -3.36
C GLY A 12 -1.80 -0.30 -3.54
N GLY A 13 -2.34 -0.36 -4.76
CA GLY A 13 -3.47 -1.22 -5.08
C GLY A 13 -3.14 -2.69 -4.89
N PHE A 14 -4.04 -3.44 -4.28
CA PHE A 14 -3.96 -4.89 -4.17
C PHE A 14 -4.79 -5.53 -5.27
N ARG A 15 -4.16 -6.32 -6.13
CA ARG A 15 -4.85 -7.04 -7.21
C ARG A 15 -4.45 -8.50 -7.27
N THR A 16 -5.44 -9.34 -7.49
CA THR A 16 -5.25 -10.75 -7.82
C THR A 16 -5.97 -11.06 -9.13
N GLY A 17 -5.49 -12.04 -9.85
CA GLY A 17 -6.10 -12.46 -11.11
C GLY A 17 -5.34 -13.59 -11.74
N THR A 18 -5.91 -14.14 -12.79
CA THR A 18 -5.26 -15.11 -13.68
C THR A 18 -5.00 -14.46 -15.03
N ALA A 19 -3.85 -14.73 -15.61
CA ALA A 19 -3.53 -14.28 -16.96
C ALA A 19 -3.13 -15.49 -17.79
N PRO A 20 -3.71 -15.66 -19.00
CA PRO A 20 -3.24 -16.66 -19.92
C PRO A 20 -1.83 -16.31 -20.39
N VAL A 21 -0.94 -17.26 -20.35
CA VAL A 21 0.44 -17.09 -20.83
C VAL A 21 0.76 -18.10 -21.92
N THR A 22 1.48 -17.65 -22.93
CA THR A 22 1.91 -18.48 -24.05
C THR A 22 3.39 -18.85 -23.85
N GLY A 23 3.72 -20.13 -23.98
CA GLY A 23 5.11 -20.59 -23.92
C GLY A 23 5.99 -19.86 -24.95
N GLY A 24 7.21 -19.49 -24.57
CA GLY A 24 8.15 -18.77 -25.42
C GLY A 24 7.89 -17.25 -25.55
N THR A 25 6.82 -16.73 -24.95
CA THR A 25 6.50 -15.29 -24.93
C THR A 25 7.04 -14.63 -23.66
N ALA A 26 7.76 -13.51 -23.79
CA ALA A 26 8.22 -12.72 -22.65
C ALA A 26 7.10 -11.82 -22.12
N TYR A 27 6.85 -11.87 -20.81
CA TYR A 27 5.90 -11.00 -20.11
C TYR A 27 6.66 -10.09 -19.15
N PRO A 28 6.73 -8.78 -19.42
CA PRO A 28 7.43 -7.86 -18.53
C PRO A 28 6.75 -7.79 -17.16
N VAL A 29 7.57 -7.79 -16.11
CA VAL A 29 7.16 -7.57 -14.73
C VAL A 29 7.73 -6.24 -14.26
N VAL A 30 6.87 -5.35 -13.79
CA VAL A 30 7.26 -4.08 -13.19
C VAL A 30 6.83 -4.06 -11.74
N VAL A 31 7.77 -3.77 -10.83
CA VAL A 31 7.47 -3.55 -9.41
C VAL A 31 7.61 -2.06 -9.13
N GLY A 32 6.51 -1.42 -8.71
CA GLY A 32 6.48 0.00 -8.41
C GLY A 32 7.26 0.35 -7.15
N ALA A 33 8.02 1.42 -7.20
CA ALA A 33 8.63 2.01 -6.02
C ALA A 33 7.57 2.71 -5.15
N GLY A 34 7.78 2.72 -3.85
CA GLY A 34 7.01 3.57 -2.94
C GLY A 34 7.26 5.05 -3.21
N GLY A 35 6.30 5.90 -2.86
CA GLY A 35 6.47 7.35 -2.90
C GLY A 35 7.60 7.81 -1.98
N ALA A 36 8.37 8.78 -2.42
CA ALA A 36 9.50 9.29 -1.64
C ALA A 36 9.05 10.01 -0.36
N ALA A 37 9.83 9.84 0.70
CA ALA A 37 9.69 10.64 1.92
C ALA A 37 9.94 12.13 1.64
N SER A 38 9.19 13.00 2.31
CA SER A 38 9.34 14.45 2.17
C SER A 38 8.99 15.18 3.46
N ALA A 39 9.65 16.31 3.69
CA ALA A 39 9.29 17.27 4.73
C ALA A 39 8.10 18.20 4.32
N GLY A 40 7.56 18.00 3.13
CA GLY A 40 6.46 18.75 2.55
C GLY A 40 5.64 17.89 1.60
N ASN A 41 5.69 18.20 0.33
CA ASN A 41 4.96 17.48 -0.71
C ASN A 41 5.54 16.09 -0.94
N SER A 42 4.92 15.05 -0.39
CA SER A 42 5.29 13.67 -0.68
C SER A 42 4.76 13.26 -2.07
N ALA A 43 5.45 12.32 -2.70
CA ALA A 43 5.04 11.76 -3.98
C ALA A 43 4.13 10.54 -3.79
N SER A 44 3.22 10.32 -4.74
CA SER A 44 2.49 9.06 -4.86
C SER A 44 3.43 7.93 -5.28
N GLY A 45 3.08 6.69 -4.96
CA GLY A 45 3.81 5.51 -5.38
C GLY A 45 3.69 5.26 -6.89
N ALA A 46 4.62 4.48 -7.44
CA ALA A 46 4.57 4.03 -8.81
C ALA A 46 3.71 2.76 -8.96
N ASN A 47 3.23 2.52 -10.19
CA ASN A 47 2.42 1.35 -10.51
C ASN A 47 3.26 0.09 -10.59
N SER A 48 2.68 -1.05 -10.18
CA SER A 48 3.21 -2.39 -10.48
C SER A 48 2.39 -3.03 -11.58
N SER A 49 3.02 -3.84 -12.44
CA SER A 49 2.27 -4.54 -13.49
C SER A 49 2.90 -5.87 -13.89
N VAL A 50 2.06 -6.80 -14.31
CA VAL A 50 2.44 -8.08 -14.92
C VAL A 50 1.33 -8.56 -15.82
N ALA A 51 1.65 -9.08 -17.00
CA ALA A 51 0.72 -9.75 -17.92
C ALA A 51 -0.62 -9.00 -18.13
N GLY A 52 -0.57 -7.67 -18.33
CA GLY A 52 -1.74 -6.82 -18.54
C GLY A 52 -2.50 -6.42 -17.26
N ILE A 53 -2.15 -6.97 -16.10
CA ILE A 53 -2.74 -6.56 -14.81
C ILE A 53 -1.87 -5.44 -14.23
N THR A 54 -2.48 -4.29 -13.95
CA THR A 54 -1.80 -3.14 -13.32
C THR A 54 -2.42 -2.83 -11.97
N SER A 55 -1.59 -2.77 -10.93
CA SER A 55 -1.93 -2.22 -9.61
C SER A 55 -1.43 -0.79 -9.52
N THR A 56 -2.31 0.16 -9.21
CA THR A 56 -1.95 1.58 -9.11
C THR A 56 -1.18 1.86 -7.83
N GLY A 57 -0.18 2.73 -7.90
CA GLY A 57 0.53 3.20 -6.71
C GLY A 57 -0.40 3.86 -5.70
N GLY A 58 0.01 3.92 -4.44
CA GLY A 58 -0.74 4.59 -3.38
C GLY A 58 -0.69 6.12 -3.51
N GLY A 59 -1.76 6.81 -3.10
CA GLY A 59 -1.82 8.26 -3.07
C GLY A 59 -0.97 8.85 -1.95
N ASN A 60 -0.38 10.04 -2.18
CA ASN A 60 0.31 10.80 -1.13
C ASN A 60 -0.66 11.27 -0.04
N GLY A 61 -0.21 11.33 1.21
CA GLY A 61 -0.95 12.02 2.29
C GLY A 61 -1.01 13.52 2.06
N ALA A 62 -2.09 14.16 2.50
CA ALA A 62 -2.20 15.63 2.49
C ALA A 62 -1.21 16.26 3.46
N TYR A 63 -0.75 17.47 3.12
CA TYR A 63 0.11 18.28 3.98
C TYR A 63 -0.26 19.76 3.84
N GLN A 64 -0.64 20.40 4.96
CA GLN A 64 -1.05 21.79 4.98
C GLN A 64 -2.18 22.15 3.98
N SER A 65 -2.48 23.45 3.85
CA SER A 65 -3.49 23.98 2.94
C SER A 65 -3.16 23.88 1.44
N ASN A 66 -1.97 23.40 1.09
CA ASN A 66 -1.45 23.46 -0.28
C ASN A 66 -1.27 22.10 -0.95
N VAL A 67 -1.43 20.99 -0.21
CA VAL A 67 -1.26 19.66 -0.75
C VAL A 67 -2.44 18.77 -0.40
N ASN A 68 -3.27 18.53 -1.37
CA ASN A 68 -4.42 17.66 -1.25
C ASN A 68 -3.98 16.20 -1.12
N ALA A 69 -4.76 15.42 -0.41
CA ALA A 69 -4.58 13.98 -0.37
C ALA A 69 -4.69 13.38 -1.78
N GLY A 70 -3.70 12.60 -2.17
CA GLY A 70 -3.64 11.99 -3.51
C GLY A 70 -4.59 10.82 -3.66
N ASN A 71 -5.16 10.69 -4.86
CA ASN A 71 -5.86 9.49 -5.28
C ASN A 71 -4.85 8.40 -5.66
N GLY A 72 -5.25 7.12 -5.60
CA GLY A 72 -4.37 6.02 -5.98
C GLY A 72 -5.04 4.66 -5.93
N GLY A 73 -4.26 3.60 -5.87
CA GLY A 73 -4.75 2.26 -5.54
C GLY A 73 -5.53 2.30 -4.24
N SER A 74 -4.94 2.89 -3.19
CA SER A 74 -5.64 3.45 -2.04
C SER A 74 -5.31 4.93 -1.89
N GLY A 75 -6.24 5.73 -1.38
CA GLY A 75 -6.09 7.17 -1.25
C GLY A 75 -5.28 7.59 -0.04
N GLY A 76 -4.58 8.72 -0.11
CA GLY A 76 -3.91 9.32 1.04
C GLY A 76 -4.90 9.91 2.05
N GLY A 77 -4.50 10.04 3.31
CA GLY A 77 -5.29 10.68 4.38
C GLY A 77 -5.28 12.19 4.29
N GLY A 78 -6.37 12.84 4.71
CA GLY A 78 -6.50 14.29 4.79
C GLY A 78 -5.63 14.90 5.90
N ALA A 79 -5.24 16.17 5.75
CA ALA A 79 -4.52 16.93 6.77
C ALA A 79 -5.48 17.65 7.71
N ASN A 80 -5.01 17.97 8.89
CA ASN A 80 -5.79 18.73 9.89
C ASN A 80 -5.98 20.20 9.51
N PHE A 81 -5.23 20.73 8.58
CA PHE A 81 -5.27 22.11 8.14
C PHE A 81 -5.41 22.15 6.62
N GLY A 82 -6.43 22.86 6.13
CA GLY A 82 -6.69 23.08 4.71
C GLY A 82 -7.53 21.99 4.06
N ASP A 83 -6.94 20.97 3.48
CA ASP A 83 -7.68 19.85 2.87
C ASP A 83 -7.96 18.73 3.87
N LEU A 84 -9.19 18.74 4.36
CA LEU A 84 -9.68 17.77 5.32
C LEU A 84 -10.04 16.43 4.69
N SER A 85 -10.17 16.38 3.36
CA SER A 85 -10.66 15.22 2.63
C SER A 85 -9.54 14.22 2.38
N GLY A 86 -9.84 12.94 2.56
CA GLY A 86 -8.98 11.86 2.08
C GLY A 86 -9.05 11.71 0.57
N GLY A 87 -7.96 11.27 -0.03
CA GLY A 87 -7.89 10.90 -1.44
C GLY A 87 -8.77 9.69 -1.76
N LEU A 88 -9.19 9.59 -3.00
CA LEU A 88 -9.98 8.45 -3.46
C LEU A 88 -9.08 7.22 -3.69
N GLY A 89 -9.52 6.09 -3.18
CA GLY A 89 -8.98 4.77 -3.53
C GLY A 89 -9.58 4.24 -4.81
N ASN A 90 -9.10 3.08 -5.26
CA ASN A 90 -9.56 2.43 -6.49
C ASN A 90 -9.56 3.38 -7.70
N THR A 91 -8.50 4.15 -7.86
CA THR A 91 -8.36 5.14 -8.94
C THR A 91 -7.12 4.84 -9.78
N PRO A 92 -7.28 4.53 -11.10
CA PRO A 92 -8.56 4.35 -11.80
C PRO A 92 -9.37 3.15 -11.27
N PRO A 93 -10.69 3.14 -11.48
CA PRO A 93 -11.55 2.09 -10.92
C PRO A 93 -11.27 0.72 -11.54
N THR A 94 -11.25 -0.30 -10.70
CA THR A 94 -11.09 -1.70 -11.08
C THR A 94 -12.18 -2.56 -10.42
N SER A 95 -12.45 -3.71 -11.01
CA SER A 95 -13.30 -4.73 -10.41
C SER A 95 -12.53 -6.05 -10.35
N PRO A 96 -12.39 -6.66 -9.15
CA PRO A 96 -12.67 -6.10 -7.82
C PRO A 96 -11.88 -4.81 -7.53
N SER A 97 -12.33 -4.03 -6.53
CA SER A 97 -11.63 -2.84 -6.06
C SER A 97 -10.20 -3.16 -5.64
N GLN A 98 -9.25 -2.32 -6.03
CA GLN A 98 -7.84 -2.49 -5.67
C GLN A 98 -7.46 -1.81 -4.34
N GLY A 99 -8.37 -1.00 -3.75
CA GLY A 99 -8.10 -0.32 -2.48
C GLY A 99 -9.21 0.63 -2.06
N SER A 100 -9.01 1.29 -0.93
CA SER A 100 -10.00 2.12 -0.24
C SER A 100 -9.57 3.58 -0.13
N ASN A 101 -10.52 4.47 0.17
CA ASN A 101 -10.24 5.90 0.36
C ASN A 101 -9.36 6.14 1.58
N GLY A 102 -8.64 7.25 1.56
CA GLY A 102 -8.03 7.82 2.77
C GLY A 102 -9.09 8.34 3.74
N GLY A 103 -8.71 8.48 5.00
CA GLY A 103 -9.54 9.08 6.03
C GLY A 103 -9.75 10.57 5.79
N THR A 104 -10.88 11.09 6.26
CA THR A 104 -11.23 12.52 6.23
C THR A 104 -11.20 13.06 7.65
N VAL A 105 -10.66 14.26 7.87
CA VAL A 105 -10.70 14.92 9.18
C VAL A 105 -12.06 15.55 9.37
N ALA A 106 -12.71 15.29 10.50
CA ALA A 106 -14.00 15.86 10.83
C ALA A 106 -13.83 17.29 11.42
N GLY A 107 -14.22 18.29 10.66
CA GLY A 107 -14.25 19.69 11.09
C GLY A 107 -12.94 20.45 10.89
N ASN A 108 -13.05 21.69 10.39
CA ASN A 108 -11.92 22.59 10.25
C ASN A 108 -11.61 23.22 11.63
N ILE A 109 -10.78 22.56 12.40
CA ILE A 109 -10.31 23.10 13.69
C ILE A 109 -8.87 23.55 13.52
N ALA A 110 -8.68 24.80 13.15
CA ALA A 110 -7.40 25.47 13.20
C ALA A 110 -6.89 25.52 14.66
N GLY A 111 -6.01 24.60 15.02
CA GLY A 111 -5.42 24.55 16.35
C GLY A 111 -4.12 23.73 16.34
N PRO A 112 -3.22 23.98 17.31
CA PRO A 112 -1.94 23.29 17.34
C PRO A 112 -2.05 21.78 17.64
N ASN A 113 -3.24 21.29 18.01
CA ASN A 113 -3.44 19.97 18.57
C ASN A 113 -4.58 19.23 17.86
N THR A 114 -4.49 19.08 16.54
CA THR A 114 -5.52 18.35 15.77
C THR A 114 -4.87 17.26 14.95
N GLY A 115 -5.30 16.02 15.16
CA GLY A 115 -4.78 14.87 14.43
C GLY A 115 -5.25 14.84 12.97
N SER A 116 -4.34 14.55 12.05
CA SER A 116 -4.62 14.27 10.65
C SER A 116 -5.21 12.87 10.45
N ALA A 117 -5.68 12.55 9.24
CA ALA A 117 -6.32 11.27 8.94
C ALA A 117 -5.33 10.25 8.37
N GLY A 118 -5.56 8.97 8.62
CA GLY A 118 -4.78 7.86 8.09
C GLY A 118 -5.03 7.63 6.60
N GLY A 119 -4.06 7.07 5.89
CA GLY A 119 -4.20 6.63 4.50
C GLY A 119 -5.07 5.38 4.38
N GLY A 120 -5.71 5.19 3.23
CA GLY A 120 -6.50 4.00 2.91
C GLY A 120 -5.60 2.76 2.75
N GLY A 121 -6.12 1.62 3.12
CA GLY A 121 -5.54 0.31 2.85
C GLY A 121 -6.32 -0.46 1.78
N ALA A 122 -5.87 -1.66 1.44
CA ALA A 122 -6.54 -2.45 0.41
C ALA A 122 -7.98 -2.83 0.80
N SER A 123 -8.23 -3.13 2.08
CA SER A 123 -9.55 -3.61 2.55
C SER A 123 -10.33 -2.60 3.39
N ALA A 124 -9.69 -1.56 3.89
CA ALA A 124 -10.33 -0.60 4.78
C ALA A 124 -9.94 0.85 4.49
N VAL A 125 -10.90 1.75 4.70
CA VAL A 125 -10.69 3.20 4.68
C VAL A 125 -9.76 3.58 5.83
N GLY A 126 -8.92 4.62 5.61
CA GLY A 126 -8.14 5.22 6.67
C GLY A 126 -9.04 5.87 7.74
N ALA A 127 -8.64 5.79 9.01
CA ALA A 127 -9.39 6.40 10.09
C ALA A 127 -9.25 7.94 10.08
N ALA A 128 -10.30 8.63 10.50
CA ALA A 128 -10.23 10.06 10.77
C ALA A 128 -9.30 10.35 11.96
N GLY A 129 -8.62 11.48 11.92
CA GLY A 129 -7.96 12.02 13.10
C GLY A 129 -8.97 12.58 14.10
N SER A 130 -8.60 12.59 15.39
CA SER A 130 -9.41 13.16 16.45
C SER A 130 -8.88 14.52 16.87
N PRO A 131 -9.64 15.60 16.62
CA PRO A 131 -9.26 16.94 17.05
C PRO A 131 -9.26 17.10 18.56
N ALA A 132 -10.15 16.41 19.27
CA ALA A 132 -10.33 16.56 20.73
C ALA A 132 -9.16 15.98 21.55
N ASN A 133 -8.42 15.02 21.03
CA ASN A 133 -7.38 14.29 21.76
C ASN A 133 -6.00 14.35 21.06
N ASP A 134 -5.86 15.19 20.05
CA ASP A 134 -4.64 15.27 19.25
C ASP A 134 -4.11 13.89 18.80
N THR A 135 -5.04 13.07 18.32
CA THR A 135 -4.75 11.71 17.90
C THR A 135 -4.85 11.58 16.38
N GLY A 136 -3.79 11.11 15.76
CA GLY A 136 -3.73 10.81 14.34
C GLY A 136 -4.57 9.60 13.97
N GLY A 137 -5.22 9.65 12.81
CA GLY A 137 -5.97 8.53 12.27
C GLY A 137 -5.08 7.31 11.97
N ILE A 138 -5.57 6.13 12.29
CA ILE A 138 -4.90 4.85 11.98
C ILE A 138 -5.01 4.59 10.48
N GLY A 139 -3.96 4.03 9.87
CA GLY A 139 -3.98 3.58 8.48
C GLY A 139 -4.97 2.43 8.26
N GLY A 140 -5.64 2.43 7.11
CA GLY A 140 -6.58 1.38 6.70
C GLY A 140 -5.89 0.01 6.60
N ALA A 141 -6.59 -1.05 6.96
CA ALA A 141 -6.06 -2.41 6.89
C ALA A 141 -5.81 -2.86 5.43
N GLY A 142 -4.80 -3.67 5.24
CA GLY A 142 -4.50 -4.38 4.01
C GLY A 142 -5.31 -5.65 3.83
N THR A 143 -5.02 -6.39 2.78
CA THR A 143 -5.68 -7.66 2.44
C THR A 143 -4.73 -8.83 2.60
N ALA A 144 -5.18 -9.88 3.28
CA ALA A 144 -4.44 -11.12 3.41
C ALA A 144 -4.53 -11.97 2.14
N ASN A 145 -3.42 -12.63 1.79
CA ASN A 145 -3.36 -13.58 0.68
C ASN A 145 -2.38 -14.72 0.99
N SER A 146 -2.69 -15.93 0.55
CA SER A 146 -1.89 -17.14 0.81
C SER A 146 -1.20 -17.70 -0.43
N ILE A 147 -1.07 -16.91 -1.51
CA ILE A 147 -0.44 -17.34 -2.76
C ILE A 147 1.01 -17.84 -2.58
N THR A 148 1.71 -17.37 -1.53
CA THR A 148 3.06 -17.78 -1.16
C THR A 148 3.14 -19.06 -0.31
N GLY A 149 1.98 -19.70 -0.05
CA GLY A 149 1.89 -20.90 0.80
C GLY A 149 1.48 -20.60 2.26
N SER A 150 1.71 -19.40 2.75
CA SER A 150 1.24 -18.93 4.07
C SER A 150 0.53 -17.59 3.92
N SER A 151 -0.38 -17.28 4.87
CA SER A 151 -1.15 -16.05 4.84
C SER A 151 -0.26 -14.86 5.18
N VAL A 152 -0.12 -13.93 4.23
CA VAL A 152 0.59 -12.66 4.39
C VAL A 152 -0.36 -11.51 4.06
N THR A 153 -0.35 -10.46 4.89
CA THR A 153 -1.17 -9.27 4.66
C THR A 153 -0.35 -8.22 3.90
N TYR A 154 -0.94 -7.62 2.87
CA TYR A 154 -0.32 -6.63 1.98
C TYR A 154 -1.15 -5.35 1.92
N ALA A 155 -0.53 -4.26 1.50
CA ALA A 155 -1.17 -2.99 1.19
C ALA A 155 -1.93 -2.37 2.37
N GLY A 156 -1.29 -2.25 3.53
CA GLY A 156 -1.79 -1.44 4.66
C GLY A 156 -1.51 0.05 4.46
N GLY A 157 -2.45 0.93 4.80
CA GLY A 157 -2.28 2.38 4.74
C GLY A 157 -1.35 2.94 5.83
N GLY A 158 -0.76 4.10 5.62
CA GLY A 158 0.05 4.80 6.63
C GLY A 158 -0.81 5.48 7.71
N GLY A 159 -0.32 5.50 8.94
CA GLY A 159 -0.91 6.29 10.04
C GLY A 159 -0.62 7.79 9.90
N ALA A 160 -1.45 8.64 10.44
CA ALA A 160 -1.30 10.08 10.39
C ALA A 160 -0.36 10.62 11.49
N GLY A 161 0.30 11.75 11.19
CA GLY A 161 1.05 12.51 12.18
C GLY A 161 0.13 13.26 13.16
N ALA A 162 0.50 13.25 14.44
CA ALA A 162 -0.18 13.96 15.52
C ALA A 162 0.70 13.97 16.77
N PHE A 163 0.25 14.59 17.86
CA PHE A 163 0.90 14.45 19.17
C PHE A 163 0.88 12.97 19.61
N ASN A 164 -0.30 12.32 19.47
CA ASN A 164 -0.47 10.88 19.59
C ASN A 164 -0.63 10.31 18.16
N PRO A 165 0.44 9.84 17.52
CA PRO A 165 0.39 9.49 16.11
C PRO A 165 -0.46 8.25 15.86
N GLY A 166 -1.06 8.20 14.67
CA GLY A 166 -1.78 7.05 14.20
C GLY A 166 -0.85 5.88 13.88
N ALA A 167 -1.25 4.68 14.26
CA ALA A 167 -0.55 3.46 13.84
C ALA A 167 -0.74 3.23 12.33
N GLY A 168 0.24 2.58 11.71
CA GLY A 168 0.09 2.06 10.35
C GLY A 168 -0.90 0.89 10.30
N GLY A 169 -1.61 0.76 9.18
CA GLY A 169 -2.50 -0.37 8.91
C GLY A 169 -1.74 -1.68 8.76
N SER A 170 -2.38 -2.79 9.14
CA SER A 170 -1.85 -4.13 8.92
C SER A 170 -1.56 -4.36 7.43
N GLY A 171 -0.47 -5.00 7.10
CA GLY A 171 -0.01 -5.19 5.72
C GLY A 171 1.06 -4.19 5.30
N GLY A 172 1.85 -3.70 6.26
CA GLY A 172 3.07 -2.95 6.02
C GLY A 172 2.93 -1.43 6.04
N GLY A 173 1.83 -0.88 6.59
CA GLY A 173 1.69 0.56 6.77
C GLY A 173 2.68 1.11 7.81
N GLY A 174 3.30 2.26 7.53
CA GLY A 174 4.16 2.99 8.46
C GLY A 174 3.35 3.82 9.46
N ALA A 175 3.80 3.91 10.71
CA ALA A 175 3.17 4.76 11.73
C ALA A 175 3.47 6.25 11.49
N GLY A 176 2.57 7.13 11.91
CA GLY A 176 2.76 8.58 11.88
C GLY A 176 3.88 9.05 12.81
N GLY A 177 4.39 10.22 12.54
CA GLY A 177 5.35 10.93 13.37
C GLY A 177 4.68 11.62 14.57
N SER A 178 5.40 11.66 15.69
CA SER A 178 4.96 12.32 16.92
C SER A 178 5.59 13.69 17.09
N ASN A 179 4.95 14.53 17.88
CA ASN A 179 5.27 15.92 18.18
C ASN A 179 6.78 16.21 18.29
N GLY A 180 7.38 16.79 17.27
CA GLY A 180 8.74 17.33 17.24
C GLY A 180 9.87 16.35 17.48
N SER A 181 9.58 15.07 17.74
CA SER A 181 10.58 14.09 18.16
C SER A 181 10.79 12.95 17.17
N ASN A 182 9.78 12.56 16.40
CA ASN A 182 9.89 11.43 15.48
C ASN A 182 9.31 11.74 14.11
N ALA A 183 10.06 11.41 13.07
CA ALA A 183 9.56 11.37 11.70
C ALA A 183 8.51 10.26 11.52
N GLY A 184 7.68 10.37 10.51
CA GLY A 184 6.83 9.26 10.08
C GLY A 184 7.68 8.05 9.66
N THR A 185 7.22 6.86 10.01
CA THR A 185 7.90 5.61 9.61
C THR A 185 7.59 5.24 8.15
N ALA A 186 8.58 4.66 7.48
CA ALA A 186 8.35 4.14 6.13
C ALA A 186 7.39 2.95 6.14
N GLY A 187 6.66 2.79 5.07
CA GLY A 187 5.95 1.55 4.77
C GLY A 187 6.94 0.41 4.55
N THR A 188 6.54 -0.80 4.91
CA THR A 188 7.37 -2.00 4.76
C THR A 188 7.61 -2.30 3.28
N ALA A 189 8.86 -2.51 2.91
CA ALA A 189 9.22 -2.90 1.54
C ALA A 189 8.56 -4.22 1.13
N ASN A 190 8.26 -4.36 -0.15
CA ASN A 190 7.63 -5.54 -0.75
C ASN A 190 6.23 -5.87 -0.18
N THR A 191 5.53 -4.85 0.31
CA THR A 191 4.14 -4.98 0.76
C THR A 191 3.19 -4.01 0.07
N GLY A 192 3.72 -2.96 -0.55
CA GLY A 192 2.92 -1.85 -1.06
C GLY A 192 2.30 -0.99 0.04
N GLY A 193 2.84 -1.04 1.26
CA GLY A 193 2.32 -0.27 2.40
C GLY A 193 2.53 1.24 2.25
N GLY A 194 1.59 2.06 2.73
CA GLY A 194 1.71 3.52 2.77
C GLY A 194 2.70 3.98 3.84
N GLY A 195 3.38 5.10 3.62
CA GLY A 195 4.25 5.74 4.62
C GLY A 195 3.45 6.54 5.66
N GLY A 196 3.98 6.64 6.88
CA GLY A 196 3.37 7.44 7.95
C GLY A 196 3.45 8.94 7.69
N GLY A 197 2.44 9.68 8.11
CA GLY A 197 2.37 11.14 8.04
C GLY A 197 3.36 11.82 8.98
N ILE A 198 3.58 13.09 8.76
CA ILE A 198 4.47 13.94 9.57
C ILE A 198 3.71 14.66 10.69
N ASN A 199 4.37 14.92 11.81
CA ASN A 199 4.01 15.98 12.72
C ASN A 199 5.18 16.99 12.78
N ALA A 200 5.10 18.05 12.00
CA ALA A 200 6.15 19.06 11.91
C ALA A 200 5.98 20.12 12.98
N GLN A 201 7.02 20.31 13.78
CA GLN A 201 7.17 21.48 14.65
C GLN A 201 8.06 22.53 13.96
N PRO A 202 7.88 23.83 14.26
CA PRO A 202 8.56 24.91 13.51
C PRO A 202 10.08 24.88 13.54
N LEU A 203 10.69 24.06 14.38
CA LEU A 203 12.14 24.06 14.61
C LEU A 203 12.87 22.77 14.17
N THR A 204 12.17 21.74 13.72
CA THR A 204 12.81 20.49 13.28
C THR A 204 12.31 20.09 11.89
N PRO A 205 13.17 20.00 10.86
CA PRO A 205 12.78 19.53 9.55
C PRO A 205 12.58 17.98 9.57
N LEU A 206 11.49 17.54 10.19
CA LEU A 206 11.10 16.12 10.14
C LEU A 206 10.39 15.83 8.81
N SER A 207 10.49 14.62 8.34
CA SER A 207 9.81 14.15 7.14
C SER A 207 8.79 13.06 7.45
N GLY A 208 7.75 12.97 6.62
CA GLY A 208 6.90 11.79 6.56
C GLY A 208 7.72 10.56 6.15
N GLY A 209 7.17 9.37 6.36
CA GLY A 209 7.77 8.11 5.92
C GLY A 209 7.61 7.92 4.41
N ALA A 210 8.59 7.30 3.77
CA ALA A 210 8.42 6.82 2.39
C ALA A 210 7.37 5.70 2.31
N GLY A 211 6.69 5.55 1.20
CA GLY A 211 5.91 4.35 0.93
C GLY A 211 6.81 3.12 0.77
N GLY A 212 6.31 1.94 1.12
CA GLY A 212 6.98 0.67 0.82
C GLY A 212 6.87 0.33 -0.67
N SER A 213 7.89 -0.32 -1.23
CA SER A 213 7.82 -0.86 -2.59
C SER A 213 6.68 -1.87 -2.72
N GLY A 214 6.15 -2.01 -3.94
CA GLY A 214 5.21 -3.07 -4.29
C GLY A 214 5.87 -4.45 -4.33
N ILE A 215 5.07 -5.44 -4.65
CA ILE A 215 5.49 -6.82 -4.93
C ILE A 215 4.63 -7.39 -6.06
N VAL A 216 5.21 -8.26 -6.86
CA VAL A 216 4.49 -9.11 -7.82
C VAL A 216 4.80 -10.56 -7.46
N VAL A 217 3.76 -11.34 -7.19
CA VAL A 217 3.89 -12.79 -6.92
C VAL A 217 3.18 -13.55 -8.03
N ILE A 218 3.87 -14.48 -8.65
CA ILE A 218 3.36 -15.34 -9.70
C ILE A 218 3.37 -16.78 -9.18
N ASN A 219 2.21 -17.41 -9.20
CA ASN A 219 2.09 -18.84 -8.98
C ASN A 219 1.69 -19.49 -10.31
N GLN A 220 2.55 -20.32 -10.84
CA GLN A 220 2.28 -21.09 -12.03
C GLN A 220 1.98 -22.54 -11.61
N ALA A 221 0.84 -23.05 -12.04
CA ALA A 221 0.56 -24.48 -11.88
C ALA A 221 1.66 -25.29 -12.57
N ALA A 222 2.05 -26.40 -11.97
CA ALA A 222 2.95 -27.34 -12.63
C ALA A 222 2.35 -27.69 -14.00
N ILE A 223 3.12 -27.50 -15.04
CA ILE A 223 2.74 -27.97 -16.37
C ILE A 223 2.95 -29.49 -16.32
N ASP A 224 1.86 -30.24 -16.21
CA ASP A 224 1.92 -31.66 -16.58
C ASP A 224 2.19 -31.70 -18.09
N PHE A 225 3.43 -32.00 -18.43
CA PHE A 225 3.72 -32.40 -19.79
C PHE A 225 3.08 -33.78 -19.95
N GLU A 226 1.83 -33.82 -20.44
CA GLU A 226 1.37 -35.03 -21.06
C GLU A 226 2.34 -35.29 -22.21
N ALA A 227 3.17 -36.33 -22.04
CA ALA A 227 4.16 -36.72 -23.03
C ALA A 227 3.43 -36.90 -24.36
N ALA A 228 3.85 -36.19 -25.39
CA ALA A 228 3.43 -36.51 -26.75
C ALA A 228 3.68 -38.03 -26.94
N SER A 229 2.70 -38.73 -27.50
CA SER A 229 2.77 -40.17 -27.72
C SER A 229 4.15 -40.56 -28.27
N GLY A 230 4.91 -41.37 -27.50
CA GLY A 230 6.26 -41.77 -27.83
C GLY A 230 7.41 -40.98 -27.19
N VAL A 231 7.15 -39.92 -26.41
CA VAL A 231 8.17 -39.22 -25.63
C VAL A 231 7.91 -39.43 -24.14
N TRP A 232 8.79 -40.10 -23.46
CA TRP A 232 8.72 -40.41 -22.03
C TRP A 232 9.68 -39.52 -21.25
N ASP A 233 9.22 -38.87 -20.20
CA ASP A 233 10.12 -38.24 -19.25
C ASP A 233 10.75 -39.26 -18.30
N LEU A 234 11.86 -38.93 -17.67
CA LEU A 234 12.57 -39.82 -16.73
C LEU A 234 11.69 -40.29 -15.55
N ARG A 235 10.67 -39.53 -15.15
CA ARG A 235 9.75 -39.90 -14.06
C ARG A 235 8.70 -40.90 -14.53
N GLN A 236 8.25 -40.80 -15.77
CA GLN A 236 7.34 -41.76 -16.38
C GLN A 236 8.05 -43.08 -16.60
N VAL A 237 9.29 -43.04 -17.15
CA VAL A 237 10.15 -44.20 -17.28
C VAL A 237 10.39 -44.88 -15.92
N TYR A 238 10.74 -44.11 -14.88
CA TYR A 238 10.98 -44.62 -13.53
C TYR A 238 9.73 -45.27 -12.92
N ARG A 239 8.53 -44.70 -13.11
CA ARG A 239 7.27 -45.29 -12.65
C ARG A 239 6.97 -46.61 -13.34
N GLN A 240 7.08 -46.64 -14.65
CA GLN A 240 6.84 -47.86 -15.43
C GLN A 240 7.80 -48.97 -15.06
N VAL A 241 9.08 -48.67 -14.89
CA VAL A 241 10.09 -49.69 -14.43
C VAL A 241 9.78 -50.16 -13.01
N LYS A 242 9.27 -49.28 -12.12
CA LYS A 242 8.96 -49.65 -10.73
C LYS A 242 7.67 -50.45 -10.59
N GLU A 243 6.74 -50.30 -11.51
CA GLU A 243 5.43 -50.98 -11.51
C GLU A 243 5.43 -52.25 -12.37
N ASP A 244 6.59 -52.66 -12.93
CA ASP A 244 6.77 -53.81 -13.82
C ASP A 244 5.82 -53.88 -15.05
N ASP A 245 5.37 -52.68 -15.50
CA ASP A 245 4.40 -52.51 -16.58
C ASP A 245 5.05 -52.39 -17.98
N TRP A 246 6.28 -52.91 -18.17
CA TRP A 246 6.88 -53.01 -19.49
C TRP A 246 6.36 -54.25 -20.24
N VAL A 247 5.49 -54.01 -21.22
CA VAL A 247 5.09 -55.03 -22.20
C VAL A 247 5.70 -54.66 -23.54
#